data_8d866cc850e51931296aa887040cb078
#
_entry.id   8d866cc850e51931296aa887040cb078
#
_cell.length_a   1.000
_cell.length_b   1.000
_cell.length_c   1.000
_cell.angle_alpha   90.00
_cell.angle_beta   90.00
_cell.angle_gamma   90.00
#
_symmetry.space_group_name_H-M   'P 1'
#
loop_
_entity.id
_entity.type
_entity.pdbx_description
1 polymer ?
#
loop_
_entity_poly.entity_id
_entity_poly.type
_entity_poly.pdbx_seq_one_letter_code
_entity_poly.pdbx_strand_id
1 'polypeptide(L)'
;MPGREREALFRDRVRRELDEGTARRYAADPAARRALRRGAATQGKFERYFRIFAGAVLPLVHSRATVRAVFEPRDRAARERFHDGVWDNRRYRFLFRLFFGRAAMGRLGRDPAFFRYVRPGDITGEIRARARRAMVELPTEDTPWLRHALTGSFGPSLPPYARPEAFEAIRANLGALELFRGSTADAARAFGRGTFDAFNLSDIFEYMDEAGFRAAAADLASLARPGARLCYWNMMVPRDLAALDPAAFEPLRDEAAALFARDRAFFYGAFHVDRKSSAAGCGAGPAPRRGGR
;
A
#
# COMPACT_ATOMS: atom_id res chain seq x y z
N MET A 1 -18.23 -16.58 3.50
CA MET A 1 -19.64 -16.16 3.41
C MET A 1 -20.11 -16.28 1.97
N PRO A 2 -21.18 -17.03 1.67
CA PRO A 2 -21.80 -17.13 0.36
C PRO A 2 -22.30 -15.79 -0.18
N GLY A 3 -22.40 -15.65 -1.50
CA GLY A 3 -22.77 -14.38 -2.12
C GLY A 3 -24.18 -13.88 -1.78
N ARG A 4 -25.13 -14.80 -1.60
CA ARG A 4 -26.51 -14.47 -1.18
C ARG A 4 -26.56 -13.92 0.25
N GLU A 5 -25.77 -14.48 1.14
CA GLU A 5 -25.66 -13.97 2.52
C GLU A 5 -25.05 -12.56 2.58
N ARG A 6 -24.05 -12.27 1.74
CA ARG A 6 -23.48 -10.91 1.64
C ARG A 6 -24.51 -9.90 1.14
N GLU A 7 -25.33 -10.25 0.16
CA GLU A 7 -26.41 -9.38 -0.31
C GLU A 7 -27.48 -9.15 0.77
N ALA A 8 -27.85 -10.20 1.50
CA ALA A 8 -28.78 -10.09 2.61
C ALA A 8 -28.22 -9.18 3.72
N LEU A 9 -26.97 -9.40 4.12
CA LEU A 9 -26.30 -8.57 5.11
C LEU A 9 -26.22 -7.10 4.68
N PHE A 10 -25.86 -6.84 3.42
CA PHE A 10 -25.84 -5.49 2.89
C PHE A 10 -27.22 -4.83 2.95
N ARG A 11 -28.24 -5.52 2.44
CA ARG A 11 -29.63 -5.02 2.44
C ARG A 11 -30.15 -4.75 3.84
N ASP A 12 -29.90 -5.65 4.78
CA ASP A 12 -30.54 -5.67 6.09
C ASP A 12 -29.77 -4.84 7.13
N ARG A 13 -28.46 -4.61 6.92
CA ARG A 13 -27.59 -3.91 7.86
C ARG A 13 -26.96 -2.64 7.29
N VAL A 14 -26.30 -2.72 6.13
CA VAL A 14 -25.49 -1.62 5.59
C VAL A 14 -26.35 -0.58 4.88
N ARG A 15 -27.30 -1.02 4.05
CA ARG A 15 -28.13 -0.10 3.23
C ARG A 15 -28.89 0.93 4.06
N ARG A 16 -29.26 0.60 5.28
CA ARG A 16 -30.01 1.47 6.18
C ARG A 16 -29.20 2.68 6.65
N GLU A 17 -27.89 2.53 6.71
CA GLU A 17 -26.93 3.54 7.16
C GLU A 17 -26.40 4.41 5.99
N LEU A 18 -26.79 4.11 4.74
CA LEU A 18 -26.38 4.87 3.58
C LEU A 18 -27.37 6.01 3.29
N ASP A 19 -26.86 7.13 2.80
CA ASP A 19 -27.69 8.15 2.20
C ASP A 19 -28.48 7.57 1.00
N GLU A 20 -29.63 8.19 0.72
CA GLU A 20 -30.57 7.65 -0.26
C GLU A 20 -29.99 7.57 -1.68
N GLY A 21 -29.11 8.52 -2.08
CA GLY A 21 -28.43 8.54 -3.37
C GLY A 21 -27.49 7.37 -3.53
N THR A 22 -26.67 7.10 -2.51
CA THR A 22 -25.76 5.96 -2.45
C THR A 22 -26.53 4.64 -2.40
N ALA A 23 -27.57 4.53 -1.59
CA ALA A 23 -28.41 3.34 -1.52
C ALA A 23 -29.09 3.02 -2.87
N ARG A 24 -29.62 4.02 -3.57
CA ARG A 24 -30.18 3.88 -4.93
C ARG A 24 -29.13 3.45 -5.95
N ARG A 25 -27.94 4.01 -5.90
CA ARG A 25 -26.84 3.65 -6.80
C ARG A 25 -26.47 2.18 -6.67
N TYR A 26 -26.34 1.66 -5.44
CA TYR A 26 -26.06 0.24 -5.21
C TYR A 26 -27.22 -0.66 -5.65
N ALA A 27 -28.46 -0.24 -5.52
CA ALA A 27 -29.62 -0.99 -5.96
C ALA A 27 -29.77 -1.02 -7.49
N ALA A 28 -29.44 0.06 -8.19
CA ALA A 28 -29.61 0.21 -9.63
C ALA A 28 -28.44 -0.39 -10.44
N ASP A 29 -27.22 -0.36 -9.92
CA ASP A 29 -26.03 -0.81 -10.64
C ASP A 29 -25.81 -2.33 -10.55
N PRO A 30 -25.95 -3.05 -11.68
CA PRO A 30 -25.68 -4.50 -11.73
C PRO A 30 -24.20 -4.85 -11.39
N ALA A 31 -23.25 -3.93 -11.65
CA ALA A 31 -21.84 -4.17 -11.31
C ALA A 31 -21.64 -4.10 -9.80
N ALA A 32 -22.25 -3.13 -9.11
CA ALA A 32 -22.22 -3.04 -7.65
C ALA A 32 -22.84 -4.28 -6.99
N ARG A 33 -23.97 -4.77 -7.47
CA ARG A 33 -24.58 -6.02 -6.98
C ARG A 33 -23.68 -7.24 -7.20
N ARG A 34 -23.03 -7.35 -8.36
CA ARG A 34 -22.04 -8.41 -8.59
C ARG A 34 -20.84 -8.31 -7.64
N ALA A 35 -20.39 -7.09 -7.36
CA ALA A 35 -19.31 -6.83 -6.43
C ALA A 35 -19.68 -7.26 -5.00
N LEU A 36 -20.87 -6.95 -4.54
CA LEU A 36 -21.38 -7.39 -3.25
C LEU A 36 -21.42 -8.93 -3.15
N ARG A 37 -21.93 -9.63 -4.18
CA ARG A 37 -21.99 -11.10 -4.20
C ARG A 37 -20.61 -11.74 -4.15
N ARG A 38 -19.64 -11.18 -4.85
CA ARG A 38 -18.26 -11.72 -4.95
C ARG A 38 -17.34 -11.28 -3.81
N GLY A 39 -17.73 -10.23 -3.10
CA GLY A 39 -16.91 -9.54 -2.10
C GLY A 39 -16.19 -8.34 -2.71
N ALA A 40 -16.43 -7.15 -2.15
CA ALA A 40 -15.91 -5.87 -2.67
C ALA A 40 -14.37 -5.87 -2.81
N ALA A 41 -13.67 -6.48 -1.87
CA ALA A 41 -12.20 -6.58 -1.87
C ALA A 41 -11.60 -7.39 -3.04
N THR A 42 -12.44 -7.99 -3.91
CA THR A 42 -11.99 -8.81 -5.05
C THR A 42 -12.39 -8.21 -6.40
N GLN A 43 -12.88 -6.98 -6.45
CA GLN A 43 -13.58 -6.43 -7.62
C GLN A 43 -12.89 -5.23 -8.30
N GLY A 44 -11.66 -4.93 -8.03
CA GLY A 44 -10.92 -3.91 -8.76
C GLY A 44 -10.33 -4.42 -10.09
N LYS A 45 -9.77 -3.52 -10.88
CA LYS A 45 -8.98 -3.84 -12.07
C LYS A 45 -7.74 -4.65 -11.70
N PHE A 46 -7.09 -4.25 -10.62
CA PHE A 46 -5.90 -4.88 -10.07
C PHE A 46 -6.19 -6.27 -9.49
N GLU A 47 -7.28 -6.42 -8.72
CA GLU A 47 -7.71 -7.71 -8.16
C GLU A 47 -8.11 -8.70 -9.28
N ARG A 48 -8.74 -8.20 -10.33
CA ARG A 48 -9.05 -9.02 -11.51
C ARG A 48 -7.76 -9.48 -12.21
N TYR A 49 -6.76 -8.63 -12.29
CA TYR A 49 -5.47 -8.96 -12.86
C TYR A 49 -4.78 -10.09 -12.10
N PHE A 50 -4.70 -10.01 -10.77
CA PHE A 50 -4.15 -11.08 -9.95
C PHE A 50 -4.97 -12.37 -10.00
N ARG A 51 -6.27 -12.26 -10.10
CA ARG A 51 -7.13 -13.44 -10.28
C ARG A 51 -6.87 -14.16 -11.61
N ILE A 52 -6.61 -13.41 -12.68
CA ILE A 52 -6.20 -14.00 -13.98
C ILE A 52 -4.83 -14.66 -13.82
N PHE A 53 -3.89 -14.01 -13.15
CA PHE A 53 -2.59 -14.60 -12.85
C PHE A 53 -2.71 -15.92 -12.09
N ALA A 54 -3.38 -15.91 -10.95
CA ALA A 54 -3.55 -17.10 -10.10
C ALA A 54 -4.36 -18.22 -10.77
N GLY A 55 -5.38 -17.87 -11.57
CA GLY A 55 -6.32 -18.83 -12.15
C GLY A 55 -5.97 -19.33 -13.56
N ALA A 56 -5.23 -18.57 -14.35
CA ALA A 56 -4.95 -18.89 -15.74
C ALA A 56 -3.45 -18.96 -16.08
N VAL A 57 -2.63 -18.10 -15.50
CA VAL A 57 -1.18 -18.04 -15.83
C VAL A 57 -0.39 -19.00 -14.95
N LEU A 58 -0.58 -18.90 -13.64
CA LEU A 58 0.18 -19.71 -12.68
C LEU A 58 0.00 -21.23 -12.85
N PRO A 59 -1.20 -21.77 -13.16
CA PRO A 59 -1.39 -23.20 -13.42
C PRO A 59 -0.61 -23.75 -14.62
N LEU A 60 -0.20 -22.89 -15.56
CA LEU A 60 0.65 -23.30 -16.69
C LEU A 60 2.10 -23.59 -16.27
N VAL A 61 2.47 -23.15 -15.07
CA VAL A 61 3.84 -23.26 -14.54
C VAL A 61 3.92 -24.19 -13.34
N HIS A 62 2.99 -24.04 -12.40
CA HIS A 62 3.01 -24.70 -11.11
C HIS A 62 1.70 -25.44 -10.82
N SER A 63 1.82 -26.63 -10.29
CA SER A 63 0.66 -27.37 -9.78
C SER A 63 0.05 -26.65 -8.56
N ARG A 64 -1.21 -26.95 -8.27
CA ARG A 64 -1.85 -26.44 -7.03
C ARG A 64 -1.13 -26.91 -5.76
N ALA A 65 -0.50 -28.06 -5.79
CA ALA A 65 0.31 -28.59 -4.69
C ALA A 65 1.58 -27.70 -4.50
N THR A 66 2.28 -27.38 -5.59
CA THR A 66 3.45 -26.50 -5.56
C THR A 66 3.09 -25.11 -5.03
N VAL A 67 1.94 -24.55 -5.46
CA VAL A 67 1.48 -23.25 -4.95
C VAL A 67 1.15 -23.32 -3.45
N ARG A 68 0.51 -24.38 -2.98
CA ARG A 68 0.24 -24.58 -1.55
C ARG A 68 1.51 -24.71 -0.74
N ALA A 69 2.50 -25.42 -1.28
CA ALA A 69 3.79 -25.63 -0.63
C ALA A 69 4.58 -24.34 -0.37
N VAL A 70 4.30 -23.22 -1.08
CA VAL A 70 4.85 -21.90 -0.77
C VAL A 70 4.54 -21.47 0.67
N PHE A 71 3.37 -21.86 1.18
CA PHE A 71 2.82 -21.39 2.45
C PHE A 71 3.00 -22.38 3.61
N GLU A 72 3.76 -23.44 3.38
CA GLU A 72 4.18 -24.33 4.47
C GLU A 72 5.27 -23.65 5.31
N PRO A 73 5.19 -23.77 6.65
CA PRO A 73 6.22 -23.20 7.52
C PRO A 73 7.61 -23.76 7.19
N ARG A 74 8.56 -22.89 6.94
CA ARG A 74 9.94 -23.22 6.62
C ARG A 74 10.89 -22.15 7.16
N ASP A 75 12.11 -22.54 7.51
CA ASP A 75 13.17 -21.58 7.74
C ASP A 75 13.58 -20.87 6.42
N ARG A 76 14.35 -19.80 6.53
CA ARG A 76 14.80 -19.01 5.39
C ARG A 76 15.57 -19.85 4.36
N ALA A 77 16.48 -20.70 4.81
CA ALA A 77 17.30 -21.51 3.91
C ALA A 77 16.45 -22.54 3.14
N ALA A 78 15.46 -23.14 3.79
CA ALA A 78 14.52 -24.06 3.14
C ALA A 78 13.59 -23.33 2.14
N ARG A 79 13.16 -22.10 2.45
CA ARG A 79 12.41 -21.25 1.49
C ARG A 79 13.24 -20.92 0.27
N GLU A 80 14.52 -20.58 0.45
CA GLU A 80 15.45 -20.29 -0.64
C GLU A 80 15.67 -21.51 -1.54
N ARG A 81 15.95 -22.69 -0.96
CA ARG A 81 16.06 -23.93 -1.73
C ARG A 81 14.78 -24.26 -2.52
N PHE A 82 13.62 -24.07 -1.90
CA PHE A 82 12.34 -24.28 -2.57
C PHE A 82 12.13 -23.28 -3.72
N HIS A 83 12.41 -22.00 -3.48
CA HIS A 83 12.29 -20.98 -4.52
C HIS A 83 13.22 -21.28 -5.69
N ASP A 84 14.51 -21.48 -5.44
CA ASP A 84 15.49 -21.59 -6.51
C ASP A 84 15.44 -22.95 -7.23
N GLY A 85 15.08 -24.04 -6.51
CA GLY A 85 15.01 -25.40 -7.06
C GLY A 85 13.67 -25.78 -7.67
N VAL A 86 12.57 -25.21 -7.19
CA VAL A 86 11.22 -25.63 -7.60
C VAL A 86 10.43 -24.49 -8.27
N TRP A 87 10.45 -23.29 -7.64
CA TRP A 87 9.59 -22.20 -8.08
C TRP A 87 10.13 -21.44 -9.28
N ASP A 88 11.39 -20.98 -9.24
CA ASP A 88 12.00 -20.11 -10.26
C ASP A 88 12.48 -20.89 -11.49
N ASN A 89 11.60 -21.67 -12.13
CA ASN A 89 11.91 -22.43 -13.34
C ASN A 89 11.81 -21.56 -14.61
N ARG A 90 12.30 -22.11 -15.75
CA ARG A 90 12.33 -21.38 -17.04
C ARG A 90 10.95 -20.93 -17.51
N ARG A 91 9.90 -21.77 -17.30
CA ARG A 91 8.50 -21.42 -17.67
C ARG A 91 7.97 -20.26 -16.82
N TYR A 92 8.26 -20.29 -15.51
CA TYR A 92 7.88 -19.20 -14.61
C TYR A 92 8.52 -17.88 -15.06
N ARG A 93 9.84 -17.85 -15.30
CA ARG A 93 10.55 -16.65 -15.74
C ARG A 93 9.99 -16.09 -17.05
N PHE A 94 9.67 -16.95 -18.01
CA PHE A 94 9.09 -16.55 -19.30
C PHE A 94 7.70 -15.95 -19.14
N LEU A 95 6.76 -16.69 -18.48
CA LEU A 95 5.40 -16.23 -18.31
C LEU A 95 5.29 -15.03 -17.35
N PHE A 96 6.17 -14.97 -16.35
CA PHE A 96 6.25 -13.82 -15.46
C PHE A 96 6.66 -12.56 -16.24
N ARG A 97 7.66 -12.65 -17.11
CA ARG A 97 8.10 -11.53 -17.98
C ARG A 97 6.96 -11.08 -18.90
N LEU A 98 6.28 -12.02 -19.53
CA LEU A 98 5.16 -11.70 -20.42
C LEU A 98 4.02 -11.01 -19.66
N PHE A 99 3.63 -11.56 -18.51
CA PHE A 99 2.49 -11.09 -17.73
C PHE A 99 2.78 -9.79 -16.98
N PHE A 100 3.92 -9.67 -16.33
CA PHE A 100 4.32 -8.47 -15.59
C PHE A 100 5.09 -7.45 -16.44
N GLY A 101 5.19 -7.65 -17.75
CA GLY A 101 5.72 -6.66 -18.66
C GLY A 101 4.84 -5.41 -18.73
N ARG A 102 5.46 -4.27 -19.02
CA ARG A 102 4.82 -2.93 -19.06
C ARG A 102 3.51 -2.90 -19.87
N ALA A 103 3.50 -3.57 -21.03
CA ALA A 103 2.33 -3.60 -21.91
C ALA A 103 1.13 -4.35 -21.29
N ALA A 104 1.38 -5.52 -20.69
CA ALA A 104 0.33 -6.32 -20.05
C ALA A 104 -0.18 -5.63 -18.77
N MET A 105 0.72 -5.13 -17.93
CA MET A 105 0.33 -4.42 -16.71
C MET A 105 -0.47 -3.14 -17.01
N GLY A 106 -0.08 -2.35 -17.99
CA GLY A 106 -0.77 -1.12 -18.37
C GLY A 106 -2.18 -1.35 -18.92
N ARG A 107 -2.37 -2.45 -19.67
CA ARG A 107 -3.70 -2.79 -20.23
C ARG A 107 -4.62 -3.49 -19.24
N LEU A 108 -4.11 -4.42 -18.46
CA LEU A 108 -4.90 -5.36 -17.66
C LEU A 108 -4.89 -5.08 -16.16
N GLY A 109 -3.81 -4.52 -15.64
CA GLY A 109 -3.57 -4.42 -14.20
C GLY A 109 -3.74 -3.02 -13.62
N ARG A 110 -3.00 -2.05 -14.10
CA ARG A 110 -2.95 -0.70 -13.53
C ARG A 110 -3.46 0.36 -14.51
N ASP A 111 -3.74 1.56 -13.98
CA ASP A 111 -3.96 2.74 -14.79
C ASP A 111 -2.68 3.05 -15.57
N PRO A 112 -2.75 3.34 -16.89
CA PRO A 112 -1.61 3.80 -17.67
C PRO A 112 -0.87 5.01 -17.08
N ALA A 113 -1.58 5.88 -16.36
CA ALA A 113 -1.00 7.01 -15.63
C ALA A 113 0.04 6.60 -14.61
N PHE A 114 -0.05 5.41 -14.02
CA PHE A 114 0.95 4.85 -13.11
C PHE A 114 2.35 4.76 -13.73
N PHE A 115 2.44 4.47 -15.05
CA PHE A 115 3.72 4.34 -15.74
C PHE A 115 4.27 5.66 -16.27
N ARG A 116 3.55 6.76 -16.08
CA ARG A 116 3.91 8.08 -16.65
C ARG A 116 5.28 8.57 -16.17
N TYR A 117 5.59 8.32 -14.91
CA TYR A 117 6.81 8.79 -14.26
C TYR A 117 7.84 7.68 -14.01
N VAL A 118 7.50 6.44 -14.37
CA VAL A 118 8.41 5.30 -14.23
C VAL A 118 9.55 5.42 -15.22
N ARG A 119 10.78 5.41 -14.71
CA ARG A 119 11.99 5.46 -15.55
C ARG A 119 12.09 4.22 -16.44
N PRO A 120 12.71 4.33 -17.63
CA PRO A 120 13.06 3.16 -18.43
C PRO A 120 13.96 2.22 -17.62
N GLY A 121 13.63 0.93 -17.61
CA GLY A 121 14.37 -0.08 -16.87
C GLY A 121 13.69 -1.44 -16.91
N ASP A 122 14.29 -2.43 -16.28
CA ASP A 122 13.74 -3.79 -16.17
C ASP A 122 12.68 -3.89 -15.06
N ILE A 123 11.51 -3.35 -15.32
CA ILE A 123 10.35 -3.42 -14.40
C ILE A 123 10.06 -4.87 -14.00
N THR A 124 10.18 -5.80 -14.95
CA THR A 124 9.87 -7.22 -14.70
C THR A 124 10.89 -7.85 -13.77
N GLY A 125 12.18 -7.54 -13.95
CA GLY A 125 13.24 -7.99 -13.07
C GLY A 125 13.07 -7.47 -11.64
N GLU A 126 12.73 -6.20 -11.49
CA GLU A 126 12.44 -5.61 -10.18
C GLU A 126 11.25 -6.27 -9.48
N ILE A 127 10.12 -6.46 -10.18
CA ILE A 127 8.94 -7.12 -9.61
C ILE A 127 9.28 -8.57 -9.23
N ARG A 128 10.07 -9.28 -10.06
CA ARG A 128 10.51 -10.65 -9.76
C ARG A 128 11.41 -10.69 -8.54
N ALA A 129 12.33 -9.76 -8.39
CA ALA A 129 13.18 -9.66 -7.20
C ALA A 129 12.35 -9.44 -5.92
N ARG A 130 11.33 -8.59 -5.99
CA ARG A 130 10.40 -8.38 -4.87
C ARG A 130 9.56 -9.64 -4.57
N ALA A 131 9.09 -10.34 -5.60
CA ALA A 131 8.41 -11.63 -5.42
C ALA A 131 9.33 -12.68 -4.77
N ARG A 132 10.62 -12.75 -5.18
CA ARG A 132 11.62 -13.60 -4.53
C ARG A 132 11.81 -13.22 -3.06
N ARG A 133 11.96 -11.93 -2.76
CA ARG A 133 12.05 -11.44 -1.37
C ARG A 133 10.86 -11.90 -0.54
N ALA A 134 9.65 -11.77 -1.07
CA ALA A 134 8.43 -12.21 -0.37
C ALA A 134 8.43 -13.72 -0.07
N MET A 135 8.99 -14.51 -0.96
CA MET A 135 8.98 -15.97 -0.84
C MET A 135 10.17 -16.52 -0.03
N VAL A 136 11.27 -15.78 0.09
CA VAL A 136 12.50 -16.22 0.75
C VAL A 136 12.71 -15.54 2.10
N GLU A 137 12.59 -14.20 2.13
CA GLU A 137 12.92 -13.43 3.33
C GLU A 137 11.76 -13.33 4.32
N LEU A 138 10.51 -13.30 3.82
CA LEU A 138 9.33 -13.17 4.68
C LEU A 138 8.78 -14.55 5.10
N PRO A 139 8.14 -14.64 6.28
CA PRO A 139 7.39 -15.84 6.68
C PRO A 139 6.15 -15.97 5.78
N THR A 140 6.23 -16.86 4.79
CA THR A 140 5.21 -16.97 3.73
C THR A 140 3.86 -17.42 4.27
N GLU A 141 3.84 -18.21 5.35
CA GLU A 141 2.64 -18.66 6.06
C GLU A 141 1.82 -17.50 6.62
N ASP A 142 2.47 -16.38 6.97
CA ASP A 142 1.83 -15.18 7.53
C ASP A 142 1.98 -13.95 6.62
N THR A 143 1.97 -14.17 5.31
CA THR A 143 2.03 -13.10 4.30
C THR A 143 0.74 -13.06 3.48
N PRO A 144 -0.31 -12.33 3.96
CA PRO A 144 -1.66 -12.34 3.36
C PRO A 144 -1.66 -11.87 1.91
N TRP A 145 -0.88 -10.85 1.58
CA TRP A 145 -0.83 -10.28 0.23
C TRP A 145 -0.20 -11.24 -0.78
N LEU A 146 0.86 -11.96 -0.41
CA LEU A 146 1.44 -13.00 -1.25
C LEU A 146 0.44 -14.15 -1.48
N ARG A 147 -0.24 -14.57 -0.41
CA ARG A 147 -1.25 -15.62 -0.51
C ARG A 147 -2.39 -15.20 -1.44
N HIS A 148 -2.91 -13.99 -1.26
CA HIS A 148 -3.96 -13.47 -2.14
C HIS A 148 -3.50 -13.39 -3.60
N ALA A 149 -2.28 -12.92 -3.86
CA ALA A 149 -1.73 -12.83 -5.21
C ALA A 149 -1.59 -14.19 -5.90
N LEU A 150 -1.21 -15.24 -5.17
CA LEU A 150 -0.97 -16.58 -5.72
C LEU A 150 -2.22 -17.49 -5.73
N THR A 151 -3.21 -17.21 -4.86
CA THR A 151 -4.37 -18.10 -4.70
C THR A 151 -5.73 -17.41 -4.91
N GLY A 152 -5.76 -16.09 -5.01
CA GLY A 152 -6.98 -15.29 -5.05
C GLY A 152 -7.73 -15.20 -3.71
N SER A 153 -7.13 -15.68 -2.61
CA SER A 153 -7.72 -15.68 -1.27
C SER A 153 -6.66 -15.42 -0.21
N PHE A 154 -7.04 -14.78 0.89
CA PHE A 154 -6.17 -14.63 2.06
C PHE A 154 -6.03 -15.94 2.87
N GLY A 155 -6.97 -16.89 2.71
CA GLY A 155 -6.98 -18.14 3.48
C GLY A 155 -6.96 -17.87 5.00
N PRO A 156 -6.10 -18.58 5.77
CA PRO A 156 -5.97 -18.36 7.21
C PRO A 156 -5.16 -17.10 7.56
N SER A 157 -4.36 -16.57 6.61
CA SER A 157 -3.52 -15.40 6.84
C SER A 157 -4.31 -14.13 6.49
N LEU A 158 -5.09 -13.62 7.44
CA LEU A 158 -5.90 -12.42 7.24
C LEU A 158 -5.07 -11.14 7.43
N PRO A 159 -5.36 -10.09 6.63
CA PRO A 159 -4.85 -8.75 6.94
C PRO A 159 -5.30 -8.30 8.34
N PRO A 160 -4.53 -7.44 9.04
CA PRO A 160 -4.85 -7.03 10.41
C PRO A 160 -6.28 -6.54 10.60
N TYR A 161 -6.79 -5.72 9.68
CA TYR A 161 -8.14 -5.17 9.76
C TYR A 161 -9.28 -6.20 9.58
N ALA A 162 -8.97 -7.39 9.06
CA ALA A 162 -9.92 -8.46 8.82
C ALA A 162 -9.82 -9.58 9.87
N ARG A 163 -8.94 -9.46 10.85
CA ARG A 163 -8.76 -10.44 11.91
C ARG A 163 -9.86 -10.28 12.95
N PRO A 164 -10.45 -11.39 13.46
CA PRO A 164 -11.51 -11.32 14.47
C PRO A 164 -11.10 -10.55 15.73
N GLU A 165 -9.87 -10.73 16.18
CA GLU A 165 -9.33 -10.07 17.37
C GLU A 165 -9.19 -8.54 17.22
N ALA A 166 -9.08 -8.03 15.99
CA ALA A 166 -9.02 -6.59 15.73
C ALA A 166 -10.40 -5.94 15.65
N PHE A 167 -11.46 -6.72 15.48
CA PHE A 167 -12.81 -6.21 15.21
C PHE A 167 -13.33 -5.30 16.32
N GLU A 168 -13.25 -5.75 17.57
CA GLU A 168 -13.76 -4.97 18.70
C GLU A 168 -12.95 -3.68 18.93
N ALA A 169 -11.64 -3.73 18.77
CA ALA A 169 -10.78 -2.56 18.85
C ALA A 169 -11.10 -1.54 17.75
N ILE A 170 -11.31 -1.99 16.51
CA ILE A 170 -11.70 -1.12 15.38
C ILE A 170 -13.07 -0.51 15.68
N ARG A 171 -14.06 -1.32 16.08
CA ARG A 171 -15.42 -0.87 16.37
C ARG A 171 -15.45 0.19 17.48
N ALA A 172 -14.71 -0.03 18.55
CA ALA A 172 -14.65 0.90 19.68
C ALA A 172 -14.02 2.25 19.31
N ASN A 173 -13.18 2.29 18.28
CA ASN A 173 -12.46 3.50 17.85
C ASN A 173 -13.02 4.16 16.58
N LEU A 174 -14.14 3.68 16.02
CA LEU A 174 -14.74 4.29 14.82
C LEU A 174 -15.10 5.75 15.01
N GLY A 175 -15.49 6.17 16.21
CA GLY A 175 -15.81 7.55 16.53
C GLY A 175 -14.63 8.52 16.47
N ALA A 176 -13.39 8.01 16.48
CA ALA A 176 -12.17 8.81 16.29
C ALA A 176 -11.77 8.99 14.81
N LEU A 177 -12.49 8.32 13.89
CA LEU A 177 -12.23 8.39 12.46
C LEU A 177 -12.98 9.57 11.84
N GLU A 178 -12.25 10.51 11.27
CA GLU A 178 -12.79 11.59 10.46
C GLU A 178 -12.43 11.37 8.97
N LEU A 179 -13.42 11.46 8.09
CA LEU A 179 -13.24 11.32 6.65
C LEU A 179 -13.17 12.70 5.99
N PHE A 180 -12.01 13.05 5.48
CA PHE A 180 -11.78 14.28 4.74
C PHE A 180 -11.56 13.98 3.25
N ARG A 181 -12.31 14.63 2.39
CA ARG A 181 -12.16 14.52 0.93
C ARG A 181 -11.46 15.75 0.39
N GLY A 182 -10.18 15.64 0.04
CA GLY A 182 -9.42 16.75 -0.50
C GLY A 182 -7.98 16.36 -0.86
N SER A 183 -7.25 17.28 -1.43
CA SER A 183 -5.81 17.20 -1.65
C SER A 183 -5.03 17.57 -0.38
N THR A 184 -3.69 17.43 -0.41
CA THR A 184 -2.82 17.93 0.66
C THR A 184 -2.98 19.44 0.87
N ALA A 185 -3.14 20.20 -0.22
CA ALA A 185 -3.41 21.64 -0.17
C ALA A 185 -4.77 21.96 0.47
N ASP A 186 -5.82 21.16 0.18
CA ASP A 186 -7.11 21.30 0.84
C ASP A 186 -7.03 21.00 2.34
N ALA A 187 -6.29 19.96 2.70
CA ALA A 187 -6.04 19.63 4.10
C ALA A 187 -5.26 20.74 4.82
N ALA A 188 -4.23 21.31 4.19
CA ALA A 188 -3.47 22.41 4.75
C ALA A 188 -4.33 23.65 5.04
N ARG A 189 -5.29 23.92 4.16
CA ARG A 189 -6.27 25.01 4.38
C ARG A 189 -7.31 24.69 5.46
N ALA A 190 -7.78 23.44 5.50
CA ALA A 190 -8.85 23.04 6.42
C ALA A 190 -8.37 22.86 7.86
N PHE A 191 -7.21 22.25 8.04
CA PHE A 191 -6.71 21.87 9.37
C PHE A 191 -5.66 22.84 9.94
N GLY A 192 -5.01 23.65 9.08
CA GLY A 192 -3.99 24.60 9.49
C GLY A 192 -2.63 23.96 9.76
N ARG A 193 -1.70 24.81 10.20
CA ARG A 193 -0.29 24.43 10.42
C ARG A 193 -0.11 23.62 11.70
N GLY A 194 0.81 22.65 11.65
CA GLY A 194 1.22 21.90 12.83
C GLY A 194 0.09 21.13 13.49
N THR A 195 -0.82 20.53 12.72
CA THR A 195 -1.98 19.82 13.26
C THR A 195 -1.69 18.34 13.50
N PHE A 196 -0.89 17.70 12.64
CA PHE A 196 -0.72 16.25 12.64
C PHE A 196 0.61 15.81 13.22
N ASP A 197 0.57 14.72 14.01
CA ASP A 197 1.73 14.08 14.64
C ASP A 197 2.31 12.94 13.78
N ALA A 198 1.48 12.36 12.90
CA ALA A 198 1.89 11.23 12.06
C ALA A 198 1.13 11.21 10.74
N PHE A 199 1.81 10.71 9.69
CA PHE A 199 1.24 10.55 8.37
C PHE A 199 1.55 9.14 7.85
N ASN A 200 0.52 8.46 7.35
CA ASN A 200 0.69 7.31 6.47
C ASN A 200 0.25 7.74 5.07
N LEU A 201 1.24 7.98 4.20
CA LEU A 201 1.03 8.57 2.89
C LEU A 201 0.90 7.50 1.79
N SER A 202 0.94 6.21 2.14
CA SER A 202 0.91 5.13 1.15
C SER A 202 1.96 5.34 0.05
N ASP A 203 1.57 5.19 -1.21
CA ASP A 203 2.40 5.44 -2.40
C ASP A 203 1.92 6.64 -3.23
N ILE A 204 1.35 7.67 -2.58
CA ILE A 204 0.73 8.82 -3.27
C ILE A 204 1.67 9.55 -4.22
N PHE A 205 2.96 9.56 -3.93
CA PHE A 205 3.97 10.28 -4.70
C PHE A 205 4.29 9.62 -6.06
N GLU A 206 3.91 8.35 -6.26
CA GLU A 206 4.06 7.63 -7.53
C GLU A 206 3.31 8.29 -8.69
N TYR A 207 2.23 9.00 -8.37
CA TYR A 207 1.30 9.59 -9.34
C TYR A 207 1.57 11.06 -9.60
N MET A 208 2.59 11.64 -8.97
CA MET A 208 2.91 13.06 -9.05
C MET A 208 4.12 13.30 -9.95
N ASP A 209 4.06 14.38 -10.76
CA ASP A 209 5.25 14.94 -11.35
C ASP A 209 6.12 15.64 -10.30
N GLU A 210 7.27 16.15 -10.71
CA GLU A 210 8.23 16.77 -9.80
C GLU A 210 7.65 18.02 -9.13
N ALA A 211 6.87 18.82 -9.86
CA ALA A 211 6.23 20.02 -9.32
C ALA A 211 5.14 19.67 -8.30
N GLY A 212 4.31 18.66 -8.61
CA GLY A 212 3.28 18.15 -7.70
C GLY A 212 3.87 17.53 -6.43
N PHE A 213 4.96 16.76 -6.56
CA PHE A 213 5.66 16.20 -5.41
C PHE A 213 6.23 17.29 -4.51
N ARG A 214 6.83 18.33 -5.10
CA ARG A 214 7.37 19.49 -4.36
C ARG A 214 6.26 20.28 -3.63
N ALA A 215 5.13 20.50 -4.30
CA ALA A 215 3.97 21.15 -3.70
C ALA A 215 3.40 20.34 -2.54
N ALA A 216 3.20 19.03 -2.72
CA ALA A 216 2.72 18.14 -1.66
C ALA A 216 3.69 18.09 -0.46
N ALA A 217 5.00 18.09 -0.70
CA ALA A 217 6.00 18.14 0.36
C ALA A 217 5.89 19.44 1.20
N ALA A 218 5.68 20.58 0.56
CA ALA A 218 5.48 21.86 1.25
C ALA A 218 4.19 21.86 2.09
N ASP A 219 3.09 21.34 1.56
CA ASP A 219 1.83 21.19 2.29
C ASP A 219 2.01 20.28 3.52
N LEU A 220 2.65 19.14 3.35
CA LEU A 220 2.93 18.19 4.44
C LEU A 220 3.85 18.81 5.51
N ALA A 221 4.88 19.55 5.08
CA ALA A 221 5.75 20.27 6.01
C ALA A 221 4.99 21.32 6.83
N SER A 222 3.96 21.93 6.23
CA SER A 222 3.09 22.87 6.93
C SER A 222 2.14 22.18 7.91
N LEU A 223 1.52 21.06 7.51
CA LEU A 223 0.58 20.30 8.33
C LEU A 223 1.23 19.59 9.52
N ALA A 224 2.48 19.17 9.35
CA ALA A 224 3.22 18.40 10.33
C ALA A 224 3.66 19.24 11.52
N ARG A 225 3.43 18.75 12.74
CA ARG A 225 4.06 19.28 13.96
C ARG A 225 5.56 19.02 13.94
N PRO A 226 6.35 19.84 14.62
CA PRO A 226 7.74 19.50 14.88
C PRO A 226 7.86 18.10 15.50
N GLY A 227 8.71 17.25 14.95
CA GLY A 227 8.86 15.85 15.37
C GLY A 227 7.84 14.87 14.80
N ALA A 228 6.84 15.33 14.06
CA ALA A 228 5.86 14.45 13.40
C ALA A 228 6.55 13.46 12.45
N ARG A 229 6.01 12.26 12.37
CA ARG A 229 6.52 11.17 11.51
C ARG A 229 5.72 11.04 10.23
N LEU A 230 6.42 10.88 9.11
CA LEU A 230 5.84 10.67 7.80
C LEU A 230 6.34 9.33 7.26
N CYS A 231 5.46 8.38 7.01
CA CYS A 231 5.81 7.13 6.37
C CYS A 231 5.15 6.99 5.00
N TYR A 232 5.93 6.50 4.03
CA TYR A 232 5.48 6.31 2.65
C TYR A 232 6.30 5.24 1.93
N TRP A 233 5.72 4.73 0.84
CA TRP A 233 6.35 3.70 0.01
C TRP A 233 6.64 4.22 -1.38
N ASN A 234 7.70 3.70 -1.97
CA ASN A 234 7.95 3.83 -3.41
C ASN A 234 7.83 2.45 -4.07
N MET A 235 7.04 2.40 -5.13
CA MET A 235 6.95 1.18 -5.93
C MET A 235 7.92 1.22 -7.12
N MET A 236 7.77 2.19 -8.01
CA MET A 236 8.54 2.31 -9.25
C MET A 236 9.15 3.69 -9.46
N VAL A 237 8.61 4.73 -8.79
CA VAL A 237 9.09 6.10 -8.91
C VAL A 237 9.80 6.48 -7.60
N PRO A 238 11.12 6.65 -7.60
CA PRO A 238 11.83 7.05 -6.40
C PRO A 238 11.46 8.48 -6.02
N ARG A 239 10.91 8.63 -4.82
CA ARG A 239 10.56 9.90 -4.18
C ARG A 239 11.13 9.90 -2.78
N ASP A 240 11.80 10.98 -2.37
CA ASP A 240 12.44 11.11 -1.07
C ASP A 240 12.21 12.54 -0.57
N LEU A 241 11.40 12.69 0.49
CA LEU A 241 11.07 14.00 1.08
C LEU A 241 12.30 14.65 1.71
N ALA A 242 13.12 13.88 2.42
CA ALA A 242 14.32 14.38 3.05
C ALA A 242 15.41 14.81 2.04
N ALA A 243 15.49 14.11 0.89
CA ALA A 243 16.37 14.53 -0.19
C ALA A 243 15.84 15.78 -0.92
N LEU A 244 14.51 15.94 -1.00
CA LEU A 244 13.86 17.09 -1.61
C LEU A 244 14.01 18.37 -0.75
N ASP A 245 13.77 18.25 0.55
CA ASP A 245 13.83 19.35 1.51
C ASP A 245 14.46 18.88 2.84
N PRO A 246 15.80 18.83 2.90
CA PRO A 246 16.53 18.39 4.10
C PRO A 246 16.40 19.37 5.29
N ALA A 247 15.92 20.58 5.06
CA ALA A 247 15.63 21.51 6.15
C ALA A 247 14.30 21.18 6.85
N ALA A 248 13.33 20.67 6.10
CA ALA A 248 12.02 20.33 6.62
C ALA A 248 11.92 18.89 7.13
N PHE A 249 12.68 17.95 6.56
CA PHE A 249 12.55 16.53 6.85
C PHE A 249 13.90 15.88 7.14
N GLU A 250 13.95 15.14 8.24
CA GLU A 250 15.08 14.32 8.66
C GLU A 250 14.77 12.82 8.40
N PRO A 251 15.60 12.10 7.62
CA PRO A 251 15.33 10.70 7.32
C PRO A 251 15.72 9.80 8.50
N LEU A 252 14.79 8.94 8.93
CA LEU A 252 15.01 7.91 9.94
C LEU A 252 15.37 6.58 9.26
N ARG A 253 16.54 6.51 8.63
CA ARG A 253 16.94 5.41 7.71
C ARG A 253 16.98 4.05 8.38
N ASP A 254 17.53 3.94 9.58
CA ASP A 254 17.65 2.66 10.29
C ASP A 254 16.28 2.13 10.70
N GLU A 255 15.39 3.02 11.16
CA GLU A 255 14.01 2.66 11.48
C GLU A 255 13.25 2.22 10.22
N ALA A 256 13.37 2.97 9.13
CA ALA A 256 12.77 2.63 7.85
C ALA A 256 13.24 1.25 7.34
N ALA A 257 14.54 0.97 7.43
CA ALA A 257 15.11 -0.32 7.02
C ALA A 257 14.59 -1.48 7.88
N ALA A 258 14.55 -1.31 9.21
CA ALA A 258 14.04 -2.32 10.14
C ALA A 258 12.55 -2.62 9.93
N LEU A 259 11.74 -1.60 9.66
CA LEU A 259 10.32 -1.75 9.34
C LEU A 259 10.12 -2.40 7.98
N PHE A 260 10.85 -1.96 6.96
CA PHE A 260 10.76 -2.52 5.60
C PHE A 260 11.17 -3.99 5.55
N ALA A 261 12.15 -4.41 6.34
CA ALA A 261 12.55 -5.81 6.42
C ALA A 261 11.39 -6.74 6.86
N ARG A 262 10.45 -6.24 7.65
CA ARG A 262 9.27 -6.96 8.15
C ARG A 262 7.99 -6.68 7.35
N ASP A 263 8.05 -5.74 6.38
CA ASP A 263 6.88 -5.34 5.61
C ASP A 263 6.40 -6.48 4.69
N ARG A 264 5.13 -6.85 4.85
CA ARG A 264 4.46 -7.89 4.08
C ARG A 264 3.82 -7.38 2.79
N ALA A 265 3.79 -6.07 2.58
CA ALA A 265 3.40 -5.45 1.32
C ALA A 265 4.58 -5.49 0.32
N PHE A 266 4.98 -6.69 -0.04
CA PHE A 266 6.21 -7.06 -0.74
C PHE A 266 6.42 -6.39 -2.11
N PHE A 267 5.39 -5.83 -2.69
CA PHE A 267 5.44 -5.24 -4.04
C PHE A 267 6.08 -3.85 -4.07
N TYR A 268 6.32 -3.22 -2.92
CA TYR A 268 7.05 -1.96 -2.85
C TYR A 268 8.57 -2.15 -2.94
N GLY A 269 9.25 -1.16 -3.55
CA GLY A 269 10.70 -1.16 -3.73
C GLY A 269 11.46 -0.49 -2.61
N ALA A 270 10.83 0.49 -1.94
CA ALA A 270 11.40 1.19 -0.80
C ALA A 270 10.31 1.62 0.17
N PHE A 271 10.70 1.81 1.43
CA PHE A 271 9.90 2.38 2.50
C PHE A 271 10.69 3.47 3.17
N HIS A 272 10.06 4.60 3.39
CA HIS A 272 10.65 5.77 4.01
C HIS A 272 9.94 6.10 5.31
N VAL A 273 10.71 6.50 6.30
CA VAL A 273 10.23 7.15 7.52
C VAL A 273 11.03 8.43 7.67
N ASP A 274 10.35 9.56 7.58
CA ASP A 274 10.96 10.85 7.81
C ASP A 274 10.37 11.50 9.05
N ARG A 275 11.14 12.33 9.72
CA ARG A 275 10.70 13.14 10.84
C ARG A 275 10.66 14.60 10.42
N LYS A 276 9.56 15.31 10.72
CA LYS A 276 9.50 16.75 10.57
C LYS A 276 10.55 17.39 11.46
N SER A 277 11.48 18.15 10.88
CA SER A 277 12.50 18.87 11.63
C SER A 277 11.86 19.81 12.64
N SER A 278 12.39 19.85 13.85
CA SER A 278 12.11 20.95 14.77
C SER A 278 12.66 22.20 14.09
N ALA A 279 11.90 23.27 13.97
CA ALA A 279 12.43 24.52 13.49
C ALA A 279 13.71 24.82 14.30
N ALA A 280 14.87 24.82 13.64
CA ALA A 280 16.06 25.36 14.22
C ALA A 280 15.68 26.76 14.66
N GLY A 281 15.81 27.05 15.96
CA GLY A 281 15.31 28.25 16.57
C GLY A 281 15.62 29.48 15.70
N CYS A 282 14.59 30.24 15.39
CA CYS A 282 14.76 31.64 15.09
C CYS A 282 15.70 32.21 16.18
N GLY A 283 16.91 32.58 15.78
CA GLY A 283 17.91 33.07 16.68
C GLY A 283 17.28 34.07 17.63
N ALA A 284 17.43 33.82 18.92
CA ALA A 284 17.14 34.80 19.94
C ALA A 284 17.98 36.02 19.57
N GLY A 285 17.35 37.02 19.01
CA GLY A 285 17.96 38.33 18.85
C GLY A 285 18.48 38.79 20.21
N PRO A 286 19.64 39.48 20.28
CA PRO A 286 20.21 39.88 21.55
C PRO A 286 19.18 40.71 22.32
N ALA A 287 18.94 40.34 23.58
CA ALA A 287 18.07 41.04 24.48
C ALA A 287 18.45 42.54 24.52
N PRO A 288 17.48 43.48 24.45
CA PRO A 288 17.79 44.89 24.56
C PRO A 288 18.46 45.17 25.92
N ARG A 289 19.67 45.70 25.90
CA ARG A 289 20.36 46.15 27.10
C ARG A 289 19.48 47.21 27.79
N ARG A 290 18.97 46.89 28.97
CA ARG A 290 18.36 47.89 29.87
C ARG A 290 19.45 48.88 30.24
N GLY A 291 19.41 50.06 29.62
CA GLY A 291 20.20 51.20 30.03
C GLY A 291 19.74 51.60 31.43
N GLY A 292 20.70 51.66 32.35
CA GLY A 292 20.49 52.21 33.67
C GLY A 292 20.29 53.73 33.63
N ARG A 293 19.33 54.17 34.39
CA ARG A 293 19.39 55.38 35.25
C ARG A 293 18.43 55.13 36.42
#